data_3e3892d3e602cd63612b20c599966371
#
_entry.id   3e3892d3e602cd63612b20c599966371
#
_cell.length_a   1.000
_cell.length_b   1.000
_cell.length_c   1.000
_cell.angle_alpha   90.00
_cell.angle_beta   90.00
_cell.angle_gamma   90.00
#
_symmetry.space_group_name_H-M   'P 1'
#
loop_
_entity.id
_entity.type
_entity.pdbx_description
1 polymer ?
#
loop_
_entity_poly.entity_id
_entity_poly.type
_entity_poly.pdbx_seq_one_letter_code
_entity_poly.pdbx_strand_id
1 'polypeptide(L)'
;MPALQDIVTDRPAVPAGERAGDRGWFLLDSRWEDDVWILAPGNALEERQPVRLRWDFDLRDGRRFTDERYAALRETSRQLVALIRSRSLSTGLPLRPSTVAQYFHTLRGLLQWMEREHFSRFADLDPPALPQFQQWLRTRPVAGHSSPRAPGTVLRHLYLFEYLHRFGAELDDCLSFDPFAGHDQRQAAGYHEGLRRPWPYTPDTVAVALVQAAI
;
A
#
# COMPACT_ATOMS: atom_id res chain seq x y z
N MET A 1 -22.88 40.58 5.38
CA MET A 1 -22.46 39.21 5.02
C MET A 1 -21.05 39.04 5.55
N PRO A 2 -20.81 38.27 6.62
CA PRO A 2 -19.45 37.98 7.08
C PRO A 2 -18.80 36.94 6.17
N ALA A 3 -17.53 37.14 5.88
CA ALA A 3 -16.69 36.36 5.00
C ALA A 3 -16.45 34.95 5.59
N LEU A 4 -16.56 33.94 4.74
CA LEU A 4 -16.10 32.57 4.95
C LEU A 4 -14.56 32.54 4.85
N GLN A 5 -13.88 33.16 5.81
CA GLN A 5 -12.45 33.01 6.02
C GLN A 5 -12.22 32.43 7.41
N ASP A 6 -11.26 31.49 7.50
CA ASP A 6 -10.70 30.90 8.71
C ASP A 6 -11.45 29.70 9.34
N ILE A 7 -11.62 28.64 8.54
CA ILE A 7 -11.42 27.29 9.08
C ILE A 7 -10.03 26.83 8.62
N VAL A 8 -9.01 27.45 9.18
CA VAL A 8 -7.68 26.85 9.26
C VAL A 8 -7.82 25.70 10.23
N THR A 9 -7.95 24.49 9.70
CA THR A 9 -7.74 23.27 10.45
C THR A 9 -6.32 23.31 10.97
N ASP A 10 -6.18 23.65 12.24
CA ASP A 10 -4.95 23.52 13.02
C ASP A 10 -4.64 22.02 13.11
N ARG A 11 -3.99 21.50 12.05
CA ARG A 11 -3.37 20.19 12.04
C ARG A 11 -2.05 20.35 12.76
N PRO A 12 -1.82 19.69 13.90
CA PRO A 12 -0.48 19.64 14.45
C PRO A 12 0.43 19.04 13.37
N ALA A 13 1.24 19.90 12.76
CA ALA A 13 2.33 19.46 11.90
C ALA A 13 3.27 18.64 12.79
N VAL A 14 3.22 17.32 12.66
CA VAL A 14 4.16 16.45 13.36
C VAL A 14 5.53 16.70 12.72
N PRO A 15 6.49 17.26 13.46
CA PRO A 15 7.79 17.62 12.91
C PRO A 15 8.47 16.38 12.34
N ALA A 16 9.00 16.53 11.12
CA ALA A 16 9.62 15.45 10.34
C ALA A 16 10.86 14.83 11.01
N GLY A 17 11.38 15.43 12.10
CA GLY A 17 12.62 15.01 12.76
C GLY A 17 12.46 14.12 13.99
N GLU A 18 11.29 14.08 14.63
CA GLU A 18 11.11 13.34 15.91
C GLU A 18 10.65 11.89 15.74
N ARG A 19 10.37 11.44 14.53
CA ARG A 19 9.67 10.17 14.27
C ARG A 19 10.54 8.96 14.01
N ALA A 20 11.83 9.13 13.80
CA ALA A 20 12.75 8.01 13.58
C ALA A 20 13.03 7.20 14.88
N GLY A 21 12.70 7.73 16.06
CA GLY A 21 12.91 7.07 17.36
C GLY A 21 11.72 6.30 17.91
N ASP A 22 10.49 6.64 17.52
CA ASP A 22 9.28 5.93 17.96
C ASP A 22 8.66 5.15 16.80
N ARG A 23 9.11 3.91 16.64
CA ARG A 23 8.64 2.98 15.59
C ARG A 23 7.14 2.65 15.70
N GLY A 24 6.49 2.99 16.79
CA GLY A 24 5.11 2.61 17.09
C GLY A 24 4.08 3.74 17.09
N TRP A 25 4.43 4.98 16.72
CA TRP A 25 3.55 6.16 16.84
C TRP A 25 2.16 5.99 16.16
N PHE A 26 2.06 5.14 15.16
CA PHE A 26 0.83 4.89 14.40
C PHE A 26 0.06 3.66 14.89
N LEU A 27 0.57 2.97 15.91
CA LEU A 27 -0.06 1.79 16.51
C LEU A 27 -0.95 2.20 17.69
N LEU A 28 -2.13 1.60 17.77
CA LEU A 28 -3.08 1.74 18.85
C LEU A 28 -3.14 0.41 19.60
N ASP A 29 -2.87 0.40 20.90
CA ASP A 29 -2.94 -0.78 21.76
C ASP A 29 -2.20 -2.03 21.23
N SER A 30 -1.18 -1.83 20.40
CA SER A 30 -0.30 -2.89 19.88
C SER A 30 1.14 -2.40 19.82
N ARG A 31 2.08 -3.34 19.90
CA ARG A 31 3.51 -3.08 19.87
C ARG A 31 4.11 -3.42 18.50
N TRP A 32 5.32 -2.94 18.26
CA TRP A 32 6.06 -3.23 17.03
C TRP A 32 6.26 -4.73 16.79
N GLU A 33 6.54 -5.47 17.85
CA GLU A 33 6.84 -6.92 17.81
C GLU A 33 5.60 -7.78 17.69
N ASP A 34 4.39 -7.23 17.93
CA ASP A 34 3.15 -8.00 17.94
C ASP A 34 2.83 -8.55 16.54
N ASP A 35 2.23 -9.73 16.51
CA ASP A 35 1.78 -10.36 15.27
C ASP A 35 0.50 -9.72 14.70
N VAL A 36 -0.13 -8.85 15.46
CA VAL A 36 -1.30 -8.07 15.02
C VAL A 36 -1.08 -6.61 15.34
N TRP A 37 -0.98 -5.79 14.31
CA TRP A 37 -0.96 -4.36 14.46
C TRP A 37 -2.36 -3.78 14.38
N ILE A 38 -2.70 -2.90 15.30
CA ILE A 38 -3.92 -2.10 15.29
C ILE A 38 -3.51 -0.67 14.94
N LEU A 39 -3.94 -0.19 13.76
CA LEU A 39 -3.54 1.12 13.29
C LEU A 39 -4.41 2.21 13.94
N ALA A 40 -3.75 3.23 14.47
CA ALA A 40 -4.41 4.43 14.96
C ALA A 40 -5.10 5.18 13.81
N PRO A 41 -6.34 5.67 13.98
CA PRO A 41 -7.00 6.52 13.00
C PRO A 41 -6.20 7.82 12.82
N GLY A 42 -6.23 8.38 11.61
CA GLY A 42 -5.55 9.65 11.32
C GLY A 42 -6.27 10.85 11.93
N ASN A 43 -7.58 10.77 12.09
CA ASN A 43 -8.43 11.74 12.79
C ASN A 43 -9.73 11.07 13.27
N ALA A 44 -10.49 11.74 14.14
CA ALA A 44 -11.71 11.23 14.77
C ALA A 44 -12.85 10.90 13.77
N LEU A 45 -12.76 11.36 12.53
CA LEU A 45 -13.80 11.14 11.51
C LEU A 45 -13.45 9.98 10.55
N GLU A 46 -12.23 9.45 10.63
CA GLU A 46 -11.72 8.57 9.58
C GLU A 46 -12.22 7.14 9.65
N GLU A 47 -12.35 6.55 10.78
CA GLU A 47 -12.74 5.13 10.84
C GLU A 47 -13.46 4.82 12.16
N ARG A 48 -14.67 4.26 12.04
CA ARG A 48 -15.44 3.81 13.21
C ARG A 48 -14.86 2.54 13.84
N GLN A 49 -14.05 1.80 13.10
CA GLN A 49 -13.40 0.59 13.59
C GLN A 49 -11.89 0.62 13.28
N PRO A 50 -11.05 0.21 14.24
CA PRO A 50 -9.61 0.17 14.02
C PRO A 50 -9.24 -0.84 12.95
N VAL A 51 -8.31 -0.45 12.09
CA VAL A 51 -7.75 -1.32 11.05
C VAL A 51 -6.72 -2.25 11.68
N ARG A 52 -6.83 -3.54 11.39
CA ARG A 52 -5.92 -4.57 11.89
C ARG A 52 -5.08 -5.15 10.76
N LEU A 53 -3.76 -5.22 10.96
CA LEU A 53 -2.82 -5.90 10.08
C LEU A 53 -2.30 -7.14 10.79
N ARG A 54 -2.50 -8.30 10.19
CA ARG A 54 -2.10 -9.60 10.77
C ARG A 54 -0.85 -10.10 10.08
N TRP A 55 0.25 -10.18 10.82
CA TRP A 55 1.54 -10.70 10.36
C TRP A 55 1.62 -12.23 10.42
N ASP A 56 0.72 -12.88 11.16
CA ASP A 56 0.62 -14.33 11.35
C ASP A 56 -0.11 -15.05 10.20
N PHE A 57 0.09 -14.60 8.97
CA PHE A 57 -0.52 -15.23 7.80
C PHE A 57 0.31 -16.42 7.28
N ASP A 58 -0.38 -17.35 6.62
CA ASP A 58 0.25 -18.49 6.01
C ASP A 58 0.89 -18.15 4.67
N LEU A 59 2.08 -18.67 4.44
CA LEU A 59 2.75 -18.72 3.15
C LEU A 59 2.29 -19.97 2.37
N ARG A 60 2.73 -20.11 1.13
CA ARG A 60 2.25 -21.20 0.25
C ARG A 60 2.75 -22.57 0.65
N ASP A 61 3.90 -22.64 1.31
CA ASP A 61 4.47 -23.89 1.84
C ASP A 61 3.78 -24.37 3.14
N GLY A 62 2.72 -23.68 3.58
CA GLY A 62 1.98 -23.97 4.82
C GLY A 62 2.65 -23.43 6.08
N ARG A 63 3.78 -22.73 5.97
CA ARG A 63 4.45 -22.07 7.09
C ARG A 63 3.86 -20.71 7.35
N ARG A 64 4.01 -20.25 8.58
CA ARG A 64 3.60 -18.91 8.97
C ARG A 64 4.70 -17.89 8.70
N PHE A 65 4.33 -16.71 8.27
CA PHE A 65 5.28 -15.60 8.09
C PHE A 65 5.92 -15.15 9.41
N THR A 66 5.37 -15.57 10.55
CA THR A 66 5.93 -15.36 11.89
C THR A 66 7.04 -16.34 12.25
N ASP A 67 7.30 -17.37 11.46
CA ASP A 67 8.43 -18.30 11.71
C ASP A 67 9.77 -17.54 11.69
N GLU A 68 10.72 -17.99 12.51
CA GLU A 68 12.02 -17.33 12.73
C GLU A 68 12.83 -17.13 11.45
N ARG A 69 12.75 -18.07 10.53
CA ARG A 69 13.42 -17.99 9.22
C ARG A 69 13.05 -16.75 8.39
N TYR A 70 11.89 -16.13 8.66
CA TYR A 70 11.42 -14.92 8.00
C TYR A 70 11.61 -13.67 8.85
N ALA A 71 12.32 -13.75 9.98
CA ALA A 71 12.45 -12.63 10.93
C ALA A 71 13.00 -11.36 10.27
N ALA A 72 14.07 -11.47 9.49
CA ALA A 72 14.66 -10.34 8.79
C ALA A 72 13.71 -9.76 7.73
N LEU A 73 13.10 -10.62 6.89
CA LEU A 73 12.14 -10.20 5.86
C LEU A 73 10.88 -9.57 6.49
N ARG A 74 10.43 -10.10 7.63
CA ARG A 74 9.31 -9.56 8.40
C ARG A 74 9.63 -8.19 8.98
N GLU A 75 10.83 -8.01 9.53
CA GLU A 75 11.26 -6.72 10.09
C GLU A 75 11.30 -5.64 8.99
N THR A 76 11.93 -5.89 7.85
CA THR A 76 11.92 -4.96 6.72
C THR A 76 10.51 -4.70 6.19
N SER A 77 9.64 -5.73 6.16
CA SER A 77 8.24 -5.56 5.79
C SER A 77 7.47 -4.66 6.74
N ARG A 78 7.75 -4.73 8.05
CA ARG A 78 7.20 -3.83 9.08
C ARG A 78 7.67 -2.40 8.87
N GLN A 79 8.98 -2.20 8.64
CA GLN A 79 9.56 -0.90 8.33
C GLN A 79 8.91 -0.29 7.09
N LEU A 80 8.75 -1.06 6.02
CA LEU A 80 8.09 -0.63 4.79
C LEU A 80 6.64 -0.16 5.06
N VAL A 81 5.85 -0.93 5.80
CA VAL A 81 4.46 -0.58 6.13
C VAL A 81 4.40 0.69 6.98
N ALA A 82 5.33 0.87 7.93
CA ALA A 82 5.43 2.07 8.75
C ALA A 82 5.77 3.31 7.90
N LEU A 83 6.71 3.19 6.96
CA LEU A 83 7.07 4.26 6.04
C LEU A 83 5.91 4.60 5.10
N ILE A 84 5.20 3.61 4.56
CA ILE A 84 3.99 3.80 3.76
C ILE A 84 2.92 4.54 4.59
N ARG A 85 2.75 4.19 5.88
CA ARG A 85 1.81 4.88 6.77
C ARG A 85 2.22 6.33 7.02
N SER A 86 3.52 6.58 7.18
CA SER A 86 4.04 7.91 7.52
C SER A 86 3.94 8.90 6.37
N ARG A 87 4.11 8.43 5.12
CA ARG A 87 4.13 9.30 3.94
C ARG A 87 3.82 8.57 2.64
N SER A 88 2.99 9.20 1.82
CA SER A 88 2.72 8.81 0.45
C SER A 88 3.83 9.30 -0.47
N LEU A 89 4.23 8.49 -1.47
CA LEU A 89 5.17 8.92 -2.52
C LEU A 89 4.63 10.08 -3.36
N SER A 90 3.31 10.19 -3.51
CA SER A 90 2.70 11.22 -4.35
C SER A 90 2.47 12.56 -3.63
N THR A 91 2.15 12.53 -2.33
CA THR A 91 1.76 13.73 -1.58
C THR A 91 2.68 14.05 -0.41
N GLY A 92 3.56 13.13 -0.02
CA GLY A 92 4.38 13.24 1.20
C GLY A 92 3.58 13.20 2.51
N LEU A 93 2.25 13.07 2.45
CA LEU A 93 1.38 13.07 3.62
C LEU A 93 1.13 11.64 4.12
N PRO A 94 0.81 11.46 5.42
CA PRO A 94 0.43 10.17 5.98
C PRO A 94 -0.77 9.56 5.25
N LEU A 95 -0.69 8.27 4.96
CA LEU A 95 -1.80 7.54 4.35
C LEU A 95 -2.82 7.12 5.42
N ARG A 96 -4.09 7.01 5.00
CA ARG A 96 -5.17 6.49 5.87
C ARG A 96 -4.92 5.03 6.22
N PRO A 97 -5.32 4.56 7.43
CA PRO A 97 -5.19 3.17 7.84
C PRO A 97 -5.76 2.17 6.83
N SER A 98 -6.94 2.43 6.26
CA SER A 98 -7.55 1.59 5.22
C SER A 98 -6.71 1.49 3.95
N THR A 99 -6.06 2.57 3.54
CA THR A 99 -5.12 2.56 2.40
C THR A 99 -3.87 1.74 2.73
N VAL A 100 -3.33 1.88 3.95
CA VAL A 100 -2.20 1.06 4.42
C VAL A 100 -2.55 -0.42 4.45
N ALA A 101 -3.77 -0.77 4.90
CA ALA A 101 -4.24 -2.16 4.86
C ALA A 101 -4.28 -2.72 3.43
N GLN A 102 -4.66 -1.91 2.44
CA GLN A 102 -4.61 -2.33 1.03
C GLN A 102 -3.18 -2.61 0.57
N TYR A 103 -2.21 -1.75 0.94
CA TYR A 103 -0.79 -2.01 0.66
C TYR A 103 -0.27 -3.24 1.38
N PHE A 104 -0.67 -3.45 2.64
CA PHE A 104 -0.33 -4.65 3.39
C PHE A 104 -0.85 -5.94 2.71
N HIS A 105 -2.10 -5.95 2.24
CA HIS A 105 -2.62 -7.08 1.46
C HIS A 105 -1.83 -7.31 0.17
N THR A 106 -1.41 -6.24 -0.48
CA THR A 106 -0.58 -6.31 -1.67
C THR A 106 0.81 -6.88 -1.35
N LEU A 107 1.40 -6.42 -0.24
CA LEU A 107 2.69 -6.92 0.27
C LEU A 107 2.63 -8.42 0.59
N ARG A 108 1.56 -8.90 1.24
CA ARG A 108 1.37 -10.35 1.46
C ARG A 108 1.41 -11.14 0.15
N GLY A 109 0.84 -10.58 -0.92
CA GLY A 109 0.90 -11.20 -2.24
C GLY A 109 2.32 -11.27 -2.79
N LEU A 110 3.11 -10.21 -2.62
CA LEU A 110 4.52 -10.19 -3.01
C LEU A 110 5.33 -11.21 -2.19
N LEU A 111 5.17 -11.25 -0.88
CA LEU A 111 5.87 -12.19 0.00
C LEU A 111 5.55 -13.65 -0.31
N GLN A 112 4.29 -13.97 -0.64
CA GLN A 112 3.89 -15.30 -1.08
C GLN A 112 4.50 -15.71 -2.44
N TRP A 113 4.72 -14.74 -3.32
CA TRP A 113 5.40 -14.98 -4.58
C TRP A 113 6.92 -15.12 -4.38
N MET A 114 7.53 -14.27 -3.54
CA MET A 114 8.95 -14.37 -3.21
C MET A 114 9.28 -15.73 -2.59
N GLU A 115 8.45 -16.20 -1.66
CA GLU A 115 8.63 -17.53 -1.06
C GLU A 115 8.56 -18.64 -2.11
N ARG A 116 7.61 -18.56 -3.03
CA ARG A 116 7.49 -19.52 -4.13
C ARG A 116 8.70 -19.56 -5.04
N GLU A 117 9.26 -18.39 -5.36
CA GLU A 117 10.44 -18.25 -6.23
C GLU A 117 11.76 -18.32 -5.45
N HIS A 118 11.70 -18.67 -4.15
CA HIS A 118 12.85 -18.84 -3.25
C HIS A 118 13.66 -17.58 -2.97
N PHE A 119 13.08 -16.40 -3.14
CA PHE A 119 13.68 -15.14 -2.68
C PHE A 119 13.51 -14.99 -1.18
N SER A 120 14.60 -14.76 -0.46
CA SER A 120 14.62 -14.63 1.00
C SER A 120 14.72 -13.17 1.47
N ARG A 121 15.12 -12.25 0.59
CA ARG A 121 15.33 -10.84 0.84
C ARG A 121 14.81 -10.00 -0.32
N PHE A 122 14.46 -8.74 -0.05
CA PHE A 122 14.11 -7.82 -1.13
C PHE A 122 15.31 -7.51 -2.04
N ALA A 123 16.53 -7.50 -1.50
CA ALA A 123 17.76 -7.33 -2.28
C ALA A 123 18.05 -8.49 -3.23
N ASP A 124 17.45 -9.66 -3.03
CA ASP A 124 17.59 -10.81 -3.94
C ASP A 124 16.75 -10.62 -5.23
N LEU A 125 15.81 -9.68 -5.22
CA LEU A 125 15.02 -9.35 -6.41
C LEU A 125 15.91 -8.61 -7.42
N ASP A 126 15.95 -9.12 -8.62
CA ASP A 126 16.68 -8.56 -9.77
C ASP A 126 15.71 -7.88 -10.75
N PRO A 127 16.20 -7.13 -11.78
CA PRO A 127 15.31 -6.51 -12.76
C PRO A 127 14.33 -7.47 -13.44
N PRO A 128 14.68 -8.72 -13.79
CA PRO A 128 13.73 -9.73 -14.28
C PRO A 128 12.61 -10.12 -13.31
N ALA A 129 12.81 -9.96 -12.00
CA ALA A 129 11.79 -10.33 -10.99
C ALA A 129 10.49 -9.53 -11.16
N LEU A 130 10.56 -8.26 -11.59
CA LEU A 130 9.39 -7.42 -11.79
C LEU A 130 8.43 -7.96 -12.87
N PRO A 131 8.86 -8.24 -14.13
CA PRO A 131 7.99 -8.83 -15.13
C PRO A 131 7.54 -10.26 -14.76
N GLN A 132 8.33 -11.04 -14.06
CA GLN A 132 7.93 -12.37 -13.56
C GLN A 132 6.81 -12.26 -12.53
N PHE A 133 6.92 -11.34 -11.59
CA PHE A 133 5.86 -11.06 -10.63
C PHE A 133 4.57 -10.56 -11.29
N GLN A 134 4.68 -9.67 -12.28
CA GLN A 134 3.53 -9.24 -13.09
C GLN A 134 2.84 -10.39 -13.80
N GLN A 135 3.60 -11.26 -14.42
CA GLN A 135 3.07 -12.45 -15.08
C GLN A 135 2.35 -13.37 -14.08
N TRP A 136 2.97 -13.61 -12.93
CA TRP A 136 2.33 -14.39 -11.86
C TRP A 136 1.04 -13.75 -11.37
N LEU A 137 1.00 -12.43 -11.19
CA LEU A 137 -0.23 -11.71 -10.81
C LEU A 137 -1.35 -11.90 -11.84
N ARG A 138 -1.02 -11.84 -13.12
CA ARG A 138 -2.00 -11.96 -14.21
C ARG A 138 -2.55 -13.39 -14.34
N THR A 139 -1.71 -14.39 -14.08
CA THR A 139 -2.08 -15.81 -14.21
C THR A 139 -2.69 -16.40 -12.93
N ARG A 140 -2.55 -15.71 -11.79
CA ARG A 140 -3.10 -16.19 -10.52
C ARG A 140 -4.62 -16.07 -10.50
N PRO A 141 -5.35 -17.19 -10.29
CA PRO A 141 -6.81 -17.13 -10.15
C PRO A 141 -7.20 -16.21 -9.00
N VAL A 142 -8.21 -15.39 -9.23
CA VAL A 142 -8.88 -14.64 -8.16
C VAL A 142 -10.09 -15.46 -7.75
N ALA A 143 -10.23 -15.76 -6.46
CA ALA A 143 -11.37 -16.51 -5.95
C ALA A 143 -12.68 -15.87 -6.44
N GLY A 144 -13.52 -16.65 -7.12
CA GLY A 144 -14.81 -16.20 -7.67
C GLY A 144 -14.73 -15.44 -9.01
N HIS A 145 -13.55 -15.27 -9.62
CA HIS A 145 -13.39 -14.59 -10.91
C HIS A 145 -12.49 -15.37 -11.85
N SER A 146 -12.95 -15.59 -13.09
CA SER A 146 -12.16 -16.22 -14.17
C SER A 146 -11.37 -15.21 -15.02
N SER A 147 -11.58 -13.91 -14.82
CA SER A 147 -10.94 -12.86 -15.61
C SER A 147 -9.56 -12.46 -15.04
N PRO A 148 -8.63 -12.01 -15.91
CA PRO A 148 -7.36 -11.44 -15.46
C PRO A 148 -7.56 -10.27 -14.50
N ARG A 149 -6.57 -10.03 -13.65
CA ARG A 149 -6.60 -8.87 -12.74
C ARG A 149 -6.66 -7.56 -13.51
N ALA A 150 -7.51 -6.65 -13.05
CA ALA A 150 -7.62 -5.32 -13.63
C ALA A 150 -6.26 -4.56 -13.53
N PRO A 151 -5.91 -3.73 -14.53
CA PRO A 151 -4.67 -2.95 -14.53
C PRO A 151 -4.45 -2.14 -13.26
N GLY A 152 -5.51 -1.58 -12.65
CA GLY A 152 -5.42 -0.86 -11.37
C GLY A 152 -4.98 -1.73 -10.20
N THR A 153 -5.34 -3.01 -10.21
CA THR A 153 -4.86 -3.97 -9.20
C THR A 153 -3.38 -4.28 -9.41
N VAL A 154 -2.96 -4.49 -10.66
CA VAL A 154 -1.55 -4.71 -11.00
C VAL A 154 -0.72 -3.49 -10.61
N LEU A 155 -1.14 -2.28 -10.99
CA LEU A 155 -0.47 -1.03 -10.67
C LEU A 155 -0.21 -0.88 -9.15
N ARG A 156 -1.20 -1.24 -8.32
CA ARG A 156 -1.03 -1.18 -6.86
C ARG A 156 0.09 -2.11 -6.36
N HIS A 157 0.26 -3.28 -6.97
CA HIS A 157 1.36 -4.18 -6.65
C HIS A 157 2.71 -3.60 -7.09
N LEU A 158 2.74 -2.92 -8.23
CA LEU A 158 3.96 -2.28 -8.74
C LEU A 158 4.41 -1.12 -7.86
N TYR A 159 3.49 -0.39 -7.24
CA TYR A 159 3.86 0.65 -6.28
C TYR A 159 4.67 0.13 -5.08
N LEU A 160 4.56 -1.15 -4.69
CA LEU A 160 5.42 -1.70 -3.64
C LEU A 160 6.89 -1.72 -4.04
N PHE A 161 7.20 -2.03 -5.30
CA PHE A 161 8.59 -1.98 -5.79
C PHE A 161 9.12 -0.55 -5.78
N GLU A 162 8.28 0.43 -6.13
CA GLU A 162 8.66 1.83 -6.03
C GLU A 162 8.91 2.25 -4.57
N TYR A 163 8.06 1.85 -3.64
CA TYR A 163 8.25 2.12 -2.22
C TYR A 163 9.54 1.47 -1.69
N LEU A 164 9.80 0.21 -2.02
CA LEU A 164 11.03 -0.51 -1.65
C LEU A 164 12.29 0.19 -2.18
N HIS A 165 12.23 0.71 -3.41
CA HIS A 165 13.36 1.44 -3.99
C HIS A 165 13.52 2.82 -3.34
N ARG A 166 12.45 3.62 -3.28
CA ARG A 166 12.53 5.01 -2.80
C ARG A 166 12.78 5.14 -1.30
N PHE A 167 12.35 4.17 -0.53
CA PHE A 167 12.63 4.13 0.91
C PHE A 167 13.87 3.31 1.25
N GLY A 168 14.63 2.86 0.26
CA GLY A 168 15.76 1.95 0.44
C GLY A 168 16.78 2.39 1.49
N ALA A 169 17.06 3.69 1.60
CA ALA A 169 17.98 4.25 2.61
C ALA A 169 17.45 4.14 4.06
N GLU A 170 16.17 3.85 4.25
CA GLU A 170 15.49 3.77 5.56
C GLU A 170 15.05 2.34 5.91
N LEU A 171 15.32 1.39 5.01
CA LEU A 171 14.99 -0.03 5.16
C LEU A 171 16.26 -0.82 5.42
N ASP A 172 16.19 -1.86 6.24
CA ASP A 172 17.30 -2.78 6.49
C ASP A 172 17.63 -3.63 5.25
N ASP A 173 16.67 -3.79 4.34
CA ASP A 173 16.78 -4.54 3.10
C ASP A 173 15.90 -3.91 2.02
N CYS A 174 16.42 -3.68 0.82
CA CYS A 174 15.73 -2.98 -0.25
C CYS A 174 16.14 -3.46 -1.63
N LEU A 175 15.45 -2.95 -2.66
CA LEU A 175 15.84 -3.18 -4.05
C LEU A 175 17.16 -2.48 -4.37
N SER A 176 18.05 -3.18 -5.05
CA SER A 176 19.34 -2.66 -5.54
C SER A 176 19.23 -1.89 -6.87
N PHE A 177 18.05 -1.83 -7.49
CA PHE A 177 17.82 -1.21 -8.80
C PHE A 177 16.55 -0.35 -8.79
N ASP A 178 16.48 0.60 -9.72
CA ASP A 178 15.25 1.35 -9.99
C ASP A 178 14.29 0.49 -10.83
N PRO A 179 13.15 0.05 -10.26
CA PRO A 179 12.23 -0.86 -10.96
C PRO A 179 11.55 -0.22 -12.18
N PHE A 180 11.58 1.11 -12.30
CA PHE A 180 10.90 1.85 -13.35
C PHE A 180 11.83 2.81 -14.11
N ALA A 181 13.15 2.57 -14.10
CA ALA A 181 14.10 3.41 -14.82
C ALA A 181 13.64 3.68 -16.26
N GLY A 182 13.18 4.91 -16.51
CA GLY A 182 12.73 5.35 -17.83
C GLY A 182 11.36 4.82 -18.31
N HIS A 183 10.59 4.12 -17.47
CA HIS A 183 9.28 3.57 -17.84
C HIS A 183 8.14 4.12 -16.98
N ASP A 184 6.96 4.29 -17.59
CA ASP A 184 5.74 4.63 -16.85
C ASP A 184 5.16 3.38 -16.17
N GLN A 185 4.98 3.44 -14.87
CA GLN A 185 4.36 2.38 -14.05
C GLN A 185 2.97 1.99 -14.54
N ARG A 186 2.19 2.95 -15.04
CA ARG A 186 0.86 2.69 -15.58
C ARG A 186 0.95 1.85 -16.85
N GLN A 187 1.89 2.17 -17.73
CA GLN A 187 2.15 1.41 -18.93
C GLN A 187 2.59 -0.01 -18.58
N ALA A 188 3.50 -0.16 -17.61
CA ALA A 188 3.92 -1.46 -17.08
C ALA A 188 2.71 -2.25 -16.51
N ALA A 189 1.76 -1.60 -15.85
CA ALA A 189 0.54 -2.23 -15.34
C ALA A 189 -0.47 -2.65 -16.42
N GLY A 190 -0.25 -2.25 -17.69
CA GLY A 190 -1.14 -2.54 -18.81
C GLY A 190 -2.19 -1.46 -19.06
N TYR A 191 -1.96 -0.23 -18.56
CA TYR A 191 -2.75 0.90 -19.02
C TYR A 191 -2.23 1.35 -20.38
N HIS A 192 -3.09 1.27 -21.39
CA HIS A 192 -2.83 1.82 -22.72
C HIS A 192 -3.61 3.13 -22.90
N GLU A 193 -3.03 4.08 -23.61
CA GLU A 193 -3.75 5.27 -24.05
C GLU A 193 -5.02 4.84 -24.81
N GLY A 194 -6.17 5.36 -24.41
CA GLY A 194 -7.48 4.98 -24.97
C GLY A 194 -8.33 4.04 -24.10
N LEU A 195 -7.76 3.34 -23.10
CA LEU A 195 -8.55 2.53 -22.15
C LEU A 195 -9.23 3.35 -21.03
N ARG A 196 -9.07 4.65 -20.99
CA ARG A 196 -9.91 5.50 -20.15
C ARG A 196 -11.32 5.49 -20.73
N ARG A 197 -12.14 4.53 -20.30
CA ARG A 197 -13.59 4.79 -20.36
C ARG A 197 -13.80 6.03 -19.48
N PRO A 198 -14.29 7.15 -20.04
CA PRO A 198 -14.71 8.23 -19.17
C PRO A 198 -15.70 7.61 -18.17
N TRP A 199 -15.63 8.04 -16.91
CA TRP A 199 -16.69 7.74 -15.96
C TRP A 199 -18.01 8.04 -16.66
N PRO A 200 -19.00 7.16 -16.60
CA PRO A 200 -20.29 7.47 -17.16
C PRO A 200 -20.70 8.81 -16.54
N TYR A 201 -20.71 9.83 -17.38
CA TYR A 201 -21.09 11.18 -16.97
C TYR A 201 -22.52 11.08 -16.48
N THR A 202 -22.77 11.43 -15.22
CA THR A 202 -24.13 11.56 -14.72
C THR A 202 -24.72 12.79 -15.43
N PRO A 203 -25.73 12.65 -16.28
CA PRO A 203 -26.30 13.80 -16.97
C PRO A 203 -26.69 14.90 -15.97
N ASP A 204 -26.42 16.15 -16.28
CA ASP A 204 -26.71 17.28 -15.39
C ASP A 204 -28.16 17.26 -14.88
N THR A 205 -29.09 16.85 -15.71
CA THR A 205 -30.50 16.67 -15.33
C THR A 205 -30.70 15.69 -14.19
N VAL A 206 -29.91 14.59 -14.13
CA VAL A 206 -29.97 13.60 -13.04
C VAL A 206 -29.26 14.15 -11.81
N ALA A 207 -28.13 14.82 -11.98
CA ALA A 207 -27.40 15.43 -10.86
C ALA A 207 -28.25 16.52 -10.18
N VAL A 208 -28.90 17.39 -10.95
CA VAL A 208 -29.81 18.43 -10.44
C VAL A 208 -31.00 17.82 -9.72
N ALA A 209 -31.63 16.77 -10.28
CA ALA A 209 -32.76 16.09 -9.66
C ALA A 209 -32.36 15.43 -8.31
N LEU A 210 -31.17 14.84 -8.21
CA LEU A 210 -30.66 14.27 -6.95
C LEU A 210 -30.42 15.35 -5.88
N VAL A 211 -29.87 16.51 -6.27
CA VAL A 211 -29.68 17.64 -5.34
C VAL A 211 -31.03 18.20 -4.88
N GLN A 212 -32.00 18.36 -5.76
CA GLN A 212 -33.34 18.85 -5.41
C GLN A 212 -34.12 17.88 -4.50
N ALA A 213 -33.91 16.58 -4.64
CA ALA A 213 -34.54 15.58 -3.78
C ALA A 213 -33.89 15.47 -2.39
N ALA A 214 -32.70 16.05 -2.20
CA ALA A 214 -31.94 16.01 -0.94
C ALA A 214 -32.13 17.26 -0.06
N ILE A 215 -32.88 18.26 -0.56
CA ILE A 215 -33.26 19.50 0.17
C ILE A 215 -34.69 19.36 0.68
#